data_da425d0605206998b80521c4f607229e
#
_entry.id   da425d0605206998b80521c4f607229e
#
_cell.length_a   1.000
_cell.length_b   1.000
_cell.length_c   1.000
_cell.angle_alpha   90.00
_cell.angle_beta   90.00
_cell.angle_gamma   90.00
#
_symmetry.space_group_name_H-M   'P 1'
#
loop_
_entity.id
_entity.type
_entity.pdbx_description
1 polymer ?
#
loop_
_entity_poly.entity_id
_entity_poly.type
_entity_poly.pdbx_seq_one_letter_code
_entity_poly.pdbx_strand_id
1 'polypeptide(L)'
;MIKMQYENVIFPNSAGFHCRKCGKCCRNQPPDINFKEQERIQTAGYKNFMQDLSDPRNRNIRRNSDGSCFFFTKENTCKINSIKPLICILEPFIIADFDYNRNKIFLDLNPLAVSDCKGIITEKNAATEEIGKAAQTIVLDCLQIVAEKTGLLITDKKVALLTRQLLRFKFHLEPR
;
A
#
# COMPACT_ATOMS: atom_id res chain seq x y z
N MET A 1 17.55 -15.84 3.97
CA MET A 1 16.72 -14.65 4.31
C MET A 1 16.68 -13.75 3.07
N ILE A 2 15.48 -13.49 2.51
CA ILE A 2 15.33 -12.61 1.34
C ILE A 2 15.65 -11.20 1.80
N LYS A 3 16.78 -10.64 1.36
CA LYS A 3 17.10 -9.23 1.55
C LYS A 3 16.55 -8.47 0.35
N MET A 4 15.36 -7.91 0.50
CA MET A 4 14.88 -6.92 -0.46
C MET A 4 15.48 -5.56 -0.10
N GLN A 5 16.01 -4.86 -1.08
CA GLN A 5 16.54 -3.51 -0.92
C GLN A 5 15.73 -2.55 -1.79
N TYR A 6 15.64 -1.30 -1.40
CA TYR A 6 14.93 -0.25 -2.14
C TYR A 6 15.32 -0.20 -3.63
N GLU A 7 16.58 -0.46 -3.94
CA GLU A 7 17.12 -0.49 -5.32
C GLU A 7 16.43 -1.53 -6.21
N ASN A 8 15.77 -2.52 -5.61
CA ASN A 8 15.00 -3.55 -6.33
C ASN A 8 13.57 -3.13 -6.68
N VAL A 9 13.16 -1.91 -6.33
CA VAL A 9 11.85 -1.38 -6.68
C VAL A 9 11.95 -0.55 -7.95
N ILE A 10 11.23 -0.98 -8.97
CA ILE A 10 11.22 -0.38 -10.30
C ILE A 10 9.99 0.51 -10.44
N PHE A 11 10.21 1.79 -10.62
CA PHE A 11 9.17 2.78 -10.84
C PHE A 11 8.88 2.96 -12.34
N PRO A 12 7.63 3.25 -12.73
CA PRO A 12 7.28 3.50 -14.12
C PRO A 12 7.93 4.81 -14.60
N ASN A 13 8.54 4.80 -15.79
CA ASN A 13 9.04 5.97 -16.50
C ASN A 13 9.79 7.01 -15.62
N SER A 14 10.60 6.55 -14.68
CA SER A 14 11.30 7.41 -13.72
C SER A 14 10.38 8.33 -12.88
N ALA A 15 9.10 7.97 -12.77
CA ALA A 15 8.14 8.76 -12.01
C ALA A 15 8.58 8.96 -10.57
N GLY A 16 8.43 10.17 -10.09
CA GLY A 16 8.54 10.56 -8.70
C GLY A 16 7.20 11.05 -8.16
N PHE A 17 7.19 11.47 -6.90
CA PHE A 17 5.97 11.92 -6.27
C PHE A 17 6.22 13.07 -5.29
N HIS A 18 5.35 14.07 -5.35
CA HIS A 18 5.29 15.14 -4.38
C HIS A 18 3.85 15.39 -3.95
N CYS A 19 3.48 15.00 -2.74
CA CYS A 19 2.11 15.14 -2.25
C CYS A 19 1.67 16.61 -2.21
N ARG A 20 0.65 16.95 -3.00
CA ARG A 20 0.04 18.29 -3.05
C ARG A 20 -1.05 18.49 -2.00
N LYS A 21 -1.26 17.56 -1.09
CA LYS A 21 -2.29 17.59 -0.02
C LYS A 21 -3.70 17.88 -0.57
N CYS A 22 -3.99 17.41 -1.78
CA CYS A 22 -5.30 17.66 -2.42
C CYS A 22 -6.44 16.79 -1.85
N GLY A 23 -6.12 15.76 -1.06
CA GLY A 23 -7.08 14.87 -0.40
C GLY A 23 -7.81 13.90 -1.34
N LYS A 24 -7.46 13.82 -2.62
CA LYS A 24 -8.16 12.95 -3.58
C LYS A 24 -8.06 11.47 -3.20
N CYS A 25 -6.86 10.96 -2.90
CA CYS A 25 -6.66 9.59 -2.42
C CYS A 25 -7.43 9.31 -1.13
N CYS A 26 -7.57 10.30 -0.24
CA CYS A 26 -8.35 10.18 1.00
C CYS A 26 -9.87 10.15 0.76
N ARG A 27 -10.35 10.57 -0.41
CA ARG A 27 -11.78 10.55 -0.79
C ARG A 27 -12.15 9.37 -1.67
N ASN A 28 -11.19 8.83 -2.44
CA ASN A 28 -11.49 7.74 -3.38
C ASN A 28 -11.78 6.44 -2.67
N GLN A 29 -10.87 5.96 -1.84
CA GLN A 29 -11.04 4.68 -1.17
C GLN A 29 -10.36 4.70 0.21
N PRO A 30 -11.06 4.26 1.29
CA PRO A 30 -10.41 4.05 2.57
C PRO A 30 -9.35 2.96 2.45
N PRO A 31 -8.19 3.14 3.07
CA PRO A 31 -7.14 2.14 3.00
C PRO A 31 -7.53 0.85 3.73
N ASP A 32 -7.21 -0.28 3.11
CA ASP A 32 -7.15 -1.58 3.78
C ASP A 32 -5.84 -1.67 4.57
N ILE A 33 -5.93 -2.00 5.86
CA ILE A 33 -4.78 -2.05 6.77
C ILE A 33 -4.59 -3.44 7.38
N ASN A 34 -3.34 -3.80 7.68
CA ASN A 34 -3.04 -5.03 8.38
C ASN A 34 -3.18 -4.88 9.92
N PHE A 35 -3.04 -5.99 10.66
CA PHE A 35 -3.17 -5.98 12.13
C PHE A 35 -2.12 -5.10 12.81
N LYS A 36 -0.87 -5.11 12.34
CA LYS A 36 0.23 -4.29 12.90
C LYS A 36 -0.05 -2.79 12.71
N GLU A 37 -0.60 -2.41 11.57
CA GLU A 37 -0.99 -1.02 11.30
C GLU A 37 -2.15 -0.58 12.18
N GLN A 38 -3.16 -1.45 12.35
CA GLN A 38 -4.27 -1.20 13.27
C GLN A 38 -3.75 -0.99 14.69
N GLU A 39 -2.92 -1.87 15.20
CA GLU A 39 -2.33 -1.79 16.54
C GLU A 39 -1.52 -0.49 16.71
N ARG A 40 -0.68 -0.14 15.74
CA ARG A 40 0.08 1.11 15.73
C ARG A 40 -0.82 2.34 15.86
N ILE A 41 -1.91 2.37 15.09
CA ILE A 41 -2.88 3.48 15.11
C ILE A 41 -3.62 3.51 16.45
N GLN A 42 -4.00 2.35 17.01
CA GLN A 42 -4.64 2.25 18.32
C GLN A 42 -3.71 2.70 19.45
N THR A 43 -2.43 2.31 19.41
CA THR A 43 -1.41 2.73 20.38
C THR A 43 -1.19 4.25 20.34
N ALA A 44 -1.36 4.87 19.17
CA ALA A 44 -1.34 6.33 19.04
C ALA A 44 -2.62 7.04 19.57
N GLY A 45 -3.54 6.29 20.20
CA GLY A 45 -4.73 6.83 20.87
C GLY A 45 -5.98 6.89 20.01
N TYR A 46 -5.96 6.44 18.77
CA TYR A 46 -7.14 6.46 17.91
C TYR A 46 -8.02 5.22 18.12
N LYS A 47 -9.33 5.43 18.23
CA LYS A 47 -10.34 4.38 18.43
C LYS A 47 -11.45 4.48 17.40
N ASN A 48 -12.19 3.39 17.20
CA ASN A 48 -13.41 3.35 16.35
C ASN A 48 -13.21 3.83 14.91
N PHE A 49 -12.03 3.60 14.34
CA PHE A 49 -11.70 4.02 12.97
C PHE A 49 -11.87 2.92 11.92
N MET A 50 -12.14 1.68 12.32
CA MET A 50 -12.40 0.57 11.40
C MET A 50 -13.83 0.62 10.91
N GLN A 51 -14.04 0.24 9.64
CA GLN A 51 -15.36 0.27 9.00
C GLN A 51 -16.31 -0.78 9.60
N ASP A 52 -15.86 -2.02 9.68
CA ASP A 52 -16.63 -3.13 10.22
C ASP A 52 -15.69 -4.06 10.99
N LEU A 53 -15.92 -4.18 12.28
CA LEU A 53 -15.14 -5.09 13.13
C LEU A 53 -15.69 -6.51 13.15
N SER A 54 -16.91 -6.74 12.62
CA SER A 54 -17.56 -8.06 12.59
C SER A 54 -17.03 -8.93 11.43
N ASP A 55 -16.57 -8.33 10.33
CA ASP A 55 -15.94 -9.05 9.22
C ASP A 55 -14.41 -8.91 9.25
N PRO A 56 -13.67 -9.95 9.70
CA PRO A 56 -12.22 -9.91 9.76
C PRO A 56 -11.54 -9.78 8.39
N ARG A 57 -12.28 -9.97 7.30
CA ARG A 57 -11.77 -9.79 5.92
C ARG A 57 -11.86 -8.34 5.47
N ASN A 58 -12.77 -7.56 6.06
CA ASN A 58 -12.96 -6.13 5.76
C ASN A 58 -12.18 -5.27 6.75
N ARG A 59 -10.92 -5.03 6.43
CA ARG A 59 -10.01 -4.27 7.30
C ARG A 59 -9.85 -2.82 6.86
N ASN A 60 -10.87 -2.27 6.23
CA ASN A 60 -10.85 -0.88 5.77
C ASN A 60 -11.04 0.12 6.93
N ILE A 61 -10.34 1.23 6.83
CA ILE A 61 -10.65 2.41 7.65
C ILE A 61 -12.02 2.96 7.23
N ARG A 62 -12.85 3.30 8.18
CA ARG A 62 -14.19 3.82 7.91
C ARG A 62 -14.17 5.17 7.19
N ARG A 63 -15.29 5.50 6.56
CA ARG A 63 -15.54 6.82 5.97
C ARG A 63 -16.23 7.77 6.94
N ASN A 64 -15.97 9.05 6.77
CA ASN A 64 -16.79 10.13 7.29
C ASN A 64 -18.12 10.21 6.51
N SER A 65 -19.06 11.01 7.00
CA SER A 65 -20.36 11.23 6.33
C SER A 65 -20.24 11.86 4.91
N ASP A 66 -19.15 12.58 4.66
CA ASP A 66 -18.84 13.18 3.34
C ASP A 66 -18.10 12.20 2.39
N GLY A 67 -17.98 10.93 2.77
CA GLY A 67 -17.30 9.90 2.02
C GLY A 67 -15.78 9.88 2.15
N SER A 68 -15.17 10.85 2.81
CA SER A 68 -13.73 10.90 3.02
C SER A 68 -13.25 9.88 4.07
N CYS A 69 -11.95 9.56 4.06
CA CYS A 69 -11.31 8.74 5.08
C CYS A 69 -11.49 9.36 6.48
N PHE A 70 -11.74 8.55 7.50
CA PHE A 70 -11.91 8.95 8.89
C PHE A 70 -10.80 9.89 9.42
N PHE A 71 -9.57 9.72 8.96
CA PHE A 71 -8.43 10.53 9.37
C PHE A 71 -8.21 11.78 8.53
N PHE A 72 -9.02 12.01 7.52
CA PHE A 72 -8.92 13.20 6.69
C PHE A 72 -9.58 14.40 7.35
N THR A 73 -8.92 15.54 7.36
CA THR A 73 -9.42 16.76 8.01
C THR A 73 -9.95 17.78 7.01
N LYS A 74 -10.66 18.78 7.51
CA LYS A 74 -11.16 19.91 6.69
C LYS A 74 -10.02 20.76 6.11
N GLU A 75 -8.86 20.74 6.74
CA GLU A 75 -7.64 21.44 6.30
C GLU A 75 -6.85 20.66 5.24
N ASN A 76 -7.47 19.63 4.65
CA ASN A 76 -6.85 18.72 3.68
C ASN A 76 -5.57 18.03 4.19
N THR A 77 -5.57 17.68 5.47
CA THR A 77 -4.45 16.96 6.12
C THR A 77 -4.90 15.60 6.62
N CYS A 78 -3.94 14.73 6.91
CA CYS A 78 -4.18 13.42 7.51
C CYS A 78 -3.78 13.47 8.99
N LYS A 79 -4.69 13.16 9.91
CA LYS A 79 -4.43 13.13 11.37
C LYS A 79 -3.33 12.15 11.76
N ILE A 80 -3.15 11.09 10.98
CA ILE A 80 -2.16 10.04 11.22
C ILE A 80 -1.03 10.07 10.18
N ASN A 81 -0.69 11.25 9.64
CA ASN A 81 0.29 11.36 8.57
C ASN A 81 1.67 10.75 8.92
N SER A 82 2.12 10.89 10.18
CA SER A 82 3.39 10.31 10.66
C SER A 82 3.36 8.79 10.84
N ILE A 83 2.18 8.21 10.91
CA ILE A 83 1.94 6.77 11.11
C ILE A 83 0.93 6.22 10.09
N LYS A 84 0.82 6.87 8.93
CA LYS A 84 -0.14 6.46 7.89
C LYS A 84 0.12 5.02 7.41
N PRO A 85 -0.94 4.32 6.95
CA PRO A 85 -0.80 2.97 6.41
C PRO A 85 0.14 2.90 5.20
N LEU A 86 0.78 1.74 5.02
CA LEU A 86 1.70 1.49 3.90
C LEU A 86 1.04 1.73 2.55
N ILE A 87 -0.23 1.34 2.40
CA ILE A 87 -0.99 1.58 1.17
C ILE A 87 -1.16 3.07 0.88
N CYS A 88 -1.29 3.92 1.92
CA CYS A 88 -1.35 5.37 1.77
C CYS A 88 0.01 5.99 1.45
N ILE A 89 1.11 5.34 1.88
CA ILE A 89 2.47 5.74 1.49
C ILE A 89 2.72 5.39 0.03
N LEU A 90 2.22 4.22 -0.40
CA LEU A 90 2.39 3.73 -1.77
C LEU A 90 1.67 4.62 -2.80
N GLU A 91 0.53 5.23 -2.46
CA GLU A 91 -0.20 6.13 -3.38
C GLU A 91 0.70 7.26 -3.93
N PRO A 92 0.68 7.57 -5.22
CA PRO A 92 -0.27 7.15 -6.26
C PRO A 92 0.15 5.89 -7.05
N PHE A 93 1.05 5.09 -6.52
CA PHE A 93 1.52 3.87 -7.16
C PHE A 93 0.78 2.64 -6.63
N ILE A 94 0.83 1.58 -7.43
CA ILE A 94 0.40 0.24 -7.07
C ILE A 94 1.53 -0.75 -7.34
N ILE A 95 1.51 -1.89 -6.65
CA ILE A 95 2.43 -2.99 -6.96
C ILE A 95 1.83 -3.76 -8.16
N ALA A 96 2.38 -3.51 -9.34
CA ALA A 96 1.94 -4.11 -10.58
C ALA A 96 2.39 -5.56 -10.72
N ASP A 97 3.61 -5.85 -10.27
CA ASP A 97 4.18 -7.19 -10.34
C ASP A 97 5.32 -7.40 -9.34
N PHE A 98 5.65 -8.67 -9.11
CA PHE A 98 6.75 -9.09 -8.27
C PHE A 98 7.47 -10.28 -8.91
N ASP A 99 8.75 -10.08 -9.29
CA ASP A 99 9.64 -11.12 -9.76
C ASP A 99 10.48 -11.67 -8.60
N TYR A 100 10.07 -12.82 -8.08
CA TYR A 100 10.76 -13.47 -6.97
C TYR A 100 12.19 -13.89 -7.34
N ASN A 101 12.42 -14.42 -8.55
CA ASN A 101 13.72 -14.94 -8.96
C ASN A 101 14.76 -13.83 -9.08
N ARG A 102 14.34 -12.65 -9.53
CA ARG A 102 15.19 -11.46 -9.68
C ARG A 102 15.13 -10.54 -8.47
N ASN A 103 14.29 -10.87 -7.48
CA ASN A 103 14.03 -10.04 -6.31
C ASN A 103 13.63 -8.60 -6.67
N LYS A 104 12.73 -8.45 -7.66
CA LYS A 104 12.30 -7.14 -8.17
C LYS A 104 10.82 -6.92 -7.94
N ILE A 105 10.46 -5.72 -7.48
CA ILE A 105 9.09 -5.23 -7.38
C ILE A 105 8.89 -4.20 -8.46
N PHE A 106 7.84 -4.36 -9.25
CA PHE A 106 7.46 -3.42 -10.29
C PHE A 106 6.28 -2.60 -9.81
N LEU A 107 6.44 -1.29 -9.78
CA LEU A 107 5.36 -0.36 -9.52
C LEU A 107 4.76 0.13 -10.84
N ASP A 108 3.49 0.47 -10.78
CA ASP A 108 2.81 1.22 -11.83
C ASP A 108 1.99 2.33 -11.20
N LEU A 109 1.51 3.27 -11.99
CA LEU A 109 0.62 4.30 -11.51
C LEU A 109 -0.77 3.71 -11.28
N ASN A 110 -1.38 4.06 -10.15
CA ASN A 110 -2.75 3.68 -9.88
C ASN A 110 -3.68 4.33 -10.94
N PRO A 111 -4.38 3.54 -11.78
CA PRO A 111 -5.23 4.10 -12.85
C PRO A 111 -6.27 5.08 -12.35
N LEU A 112 -6.77 4.90 -11.12
CA LEU A 112 -7.73 5.80 -10.48
C LEU A 112 -7.09 7.11 -10.01
N ALA A 113 -5.77 7.14 -9.81
CA ALA A 113 -5.03 8.31 -9.35
C ALA A 113 -4.44 9.13 -10.52
N VAL A 114 -4.10 8.46 -11.63
CA VAL A 114 -3.33 9.08 -12.75
C VAL A 114 -4.04 10.29 -13.34
N SER A 115 -5.35 10.21 -13.58
CA SER A 115 -6.11 11.30 -14.21
C SER A 115 -6.15 12.57 -13.37
N ASP A 116 -5.88 12.46 -12.09
CA ASP A 116 -6.22 13.48 -11.12
C ASP A 116 -5.09 13.87 -10.15
N CYS A 117 -4.03 13.07 -10.04
CA CYS A 117 -2.95 13.33 -9.09
C CYS A 117 -1.90 14.30 -9.65
N LYS A 118 -2.04 15.57 -9.30
CA LYS A 118 -1.07 16.63 -9.64
C LYS A 118 0.28 16.51 -8.90
N GLY A 119 0.45 15.48 -8.08
CA GLY A 119 1.68 15.21 -7.34
C GLY A 119 2.67 14.31 -8.07
N ILE A 120 2.27 13.68 -9.17
CA ILE A 120 3.17 12.86 -10.00
C ILE A 120 4.12 13.79 -10.74
N ILE A 121 5.43 13.49 -10.65
CA ILE A 121 6.50 14.23 -11.31
C ILE A 121 7.39 13.26 -12.09
N THR A 122 8.20 13.78 -13.01
CA THR A 122 9.04 12.98 -13.91
C THR A 122 10.40 12.59 -13.29
N GLU A 123 10.72 13.14 -12.12
CA GLU A 123 12.00 12.89 -11.46
C GLU A 123 11.81 12.15 -10.14
N LYS A 124 12.69 11.19 -9.86
CA LYS A 124 12.75 10.52 -8.55
C LYS A 124 13.18 11.51 -7.48
N ASN A 125 12.60 11.38 -6.29
CA ASN A 125 12.90 12.22 -5.14
C ASN A 125 12.88 11.42 -3.82
N ALA A 126 13.05 12.07 -2.69
CA ALA A 126 13.02 11.43 -1.37
C ALA A 126 11.72 10.64 -1.09
N ALA A 127 10.59 11.09 -1.63
CA ALA A 127 9.32 10.36 -1.48
C ALA A 127 9.35 9.01 -2.22
N THR A 128 10.14 8.86 -3.30
CA THR A 128 10.29 7.56 -3.99
C THR A 128 10.99 6.52 -3.12
N GLU A 129 11.90 6.93 -2.24
CA GLU A 129 12.52 6.00 -1.29
C GLU A 129 11.50 5.49 -0.25
N GLU A 130 10.68 6.38 0.32
CA GLU A 130 9.63 6.01 1.26
C GLU A 130 8.59 5.07 0.60
N ILE A 131 8.18 5.38 -0.63
CA ILE A 131 7.28 4.55 -1.44
C ILE A 131 7.91 3.18 -1.72
N GLY A 132 9.19 3.13 -2.09
CA GLY A 132 9.91 1.89 -2.34
C GLY A 132 9.97 1.00 -1.10
N LYS A 133 10.27 1.57 0.08
CA LYS A 133 10.27 0.85 1.37
C LYS A 133 8.87 0.33 1.72
N ALA A 134 7.82 1.11 1.46
CA ALA A 134 6.45 0.67 1.68
C ALA A 134 6.08 -0.50 0.78
N ALA A 135 6.41 -0.44 -0.51
CA ALA A 135 6.19 -1.54 -1.46
C ALA A 135 6.90 -2.83 -1.04
N GLN A 136 8.16 -2.74 -0.62
CA GLN A 136 8.91 -3.88 -0.09
C GLN A 136 8.24 -4.50 1.13
N THR A 137 7.83 -3.67 2.08
CA THR A 137 7.18 -4.15 3.31
C THR A 137 5.87 -4.86 2.98
N ILE A 138 5.06 -4.31 2.06
CA ILE A 138 3.81 -4.95 1.62
C ILE A 138 4.08 -6.33 0.99
N VAL A 139 5.08 -6.43 0.11
CA VAL A 139 5.43 -7.72 -0.53
C VAL A 139 5.91 -8.73 0.51
N LEU A 140 6.79 -8.32 1.43
CA LEU A 140 7.31 -9.20 2.48
C LEU A 140 6.19 -9.67 3.43
N ASP A 141 5.29 -8.80 3.84
CA ASP A 141 4.13 -9.16 4.67
C ASP A 141 3.22 -10.16 3.92
N CYS A 142 2.99 -9.96 2.62
CA CYS A 142 2.21 -10.91 1.82
C CYS A 142 2.90 -12.27 1.68
N LEU A 143 4.22 -12.30 1.45
CA LEU A 143 5.01 -13.54 1.41
C LEU A 143 4.92 -14.29 2.74
N GLN A 144 5.05 -13.59 3.85
CA GLN A 144 4.95 -14.18 5.18
C GLN A 144 3.56 -14.76 5.44
N ILE A 145 2.50 -14.03 5.14
CA ILE A 145 1.10 -14.48 5.30
C ILE A 145 0.84 -15.74 4.48
N VAL A 146 1.31 -15.79 3.22
CA VAL A 146 1.13 -16.96 2.36
C VAL A 146 1.92 -18.15 2.89
N ALA A 147 3.16 -17.96 3.33
CA ALA A 147 3.99 -19.01 3.91
C ALA A 147 3.33 -19.61 5.16
N GLU A 148 2.86 -18.77 6.07
CA GLU A 148 2.15 -19.20 7.28
C GLU A 148 0.88 -20.00 6.98
N LYS A 149 0.07 -19.51 6.01
CA LYS A 149 -1.18 -20.18 5.65
C LYS A 149 -0.99 -21.50 4.90
N THR A 150 0.11 -21.66 4.19
CA THR A 150 0.39 -22.85 3.38
C THR A 150 1.29 -23.86 4.11
N GLY A 151 1.95 -23.46 5.19
CA GLY A 151 2.98 -24.26 5.86
C GLY A 151 4.26 -24.45 5.05
N LEU A 152 4.43 -23.69 3.96
CA LEU A 152 5.60 -23.73 3.09
C LEU A 152 6.66 -22.73 3.56
N LEU A 153 7.92 -22.96 3.17
CA LEU A 153 8.97 -21.98 3.42
C LEU A 153 8.75 -20.73 2.57
N ILE A 154 9.06 -19.57 3.13
CA ILE A 154 8.94 -18.28 2.42
C ILE A 154 9.78 -18.24 1.13
N THR A 155 10.82 -19.09 1.03
CA THR A 155 11.66 -19.25 -0.15
C THR A 155 11.08 -20.19 -1.21
N ASP A 156 9.95 -20.84 -0.95
CA ASP A 156 9.29 -21.74 -1.90
C ASP A 156 8.70 -20.95 -3.06
N LYS A 157 8.96 -21.42 -4.30
CA LYS A 157 8.43 -20.81 -5.52
C LYS A 157 6.90 -20.76 -5.56
N LYS A 158 6.24 -21.73 -4.90
CA LYS A 158 4.78 -21.76 -4.78
C LYS A 158 4.26 -20.62 -3.91
N VAL A 159 4.97 -20.29 -2.82
CA VAL A 159 4.67 -19.11 -1.98
C VAL A 159 4.78 -17.84 -2.80
N ALA A 160 5.84 -17.69 -3.60
CA ALA A 160 6.03 -16.54 -4.48
C ALA A 160 4.90 -16.39 -5.51
N LEU A 161 4.46 -17.50 -6.13
CA LEU A 161 3.37 -17.51 -7.09
C LEU A 161 2.04 -17.09 -6.44
N LEU A 162 1.70 -17.67 -5.30
CA LEU A 162 0.48 -17.32 -4.55
C LEU A 162 0.49 -15.88 -4.05
N THR A 163 1.66 -15.39 -3.63
CA THR A 163 1.82 -13.98 -3.23
C THR A 163 1.59 -13.05 -4.40
N ARG A 164 2.09 -13.38 -5.58
CA ARG A 164 1.83 -12.59 -6.80
C ARG A 164 0.34 -12.53 -7.13
N GLN A 165 -0.39 -13.64 -6.98
CA GLN A 165 -1.85 -13.67 -7.14
C GLN A 165 -2.57 -12.82 -6.10
N LEU A 166 -2.15 -12.91 -4.82
CA LEU A 166 -2.71 -12.10 -3.74
C LEU A 166 -2.51 -10.59 -3.98
N LEU A 167 -1.32 -10.18 -4.43
CA LEU A 167 -1.04 -8.78 -4.75
C LEU A 167 -1.90 -8.29 -5.91
N ARG A 168 -2.08 -9.08 -6.95
CA ARG A 168 -2.99 -8.74 -8.06
C ARG A 168 -4.41 -8.53 -7.59
N PHE A 169 -4.92 -9.44 -6.76
CA PHE A 169 -6.24 -9.28 -6.16
C PHE A 169 -6.34 -8.02 -5.31
N LYS A 170 -5.33 -7.77 -4.44
CA LYS A 170 -5.29 -6.58 -3.56
C LYS A 170 -5.30 -5.26 -4.33
N PHE A 171 -4.64 -5.22 -5.49
CA PHE A 171 -4.55 -4.01 -6.32
C PHE A 171 -5.50 -4.01 -7.52
N HIS A 172 -6.48 -4.95 -7.56
CA HIS A 172 -7.47 -5.07 -8.64
C HIS A 172 -6.86 -5.14 -10.05
N LEU A 173 -5.72 -5.82 -10.18
CA LEU A 173 -5.02 -5.98 -11.45
C LEU A 173 -5.63 -7.14 -12.24
N GLU A 174 -5.92 -6.91 -13.52
CA GLU A 174 -6.36 -7.94 -14.45
C GLU A 174 -5.29 -9.05 -14.59
N PRO A 175 -5.69 -10.34 -14.75
CA PRO A 175 -4.75 -11.39 -15.06
C PRO A 175 -4.12 -11.12 -16.44
N ARG A 176 -2.79 -11.03 -16.48
CA ARG A 176 -2.01 -10.98 -17.72
C ARG A 176 -1.77 -12.39 -18.24
#